data_688c1c0dfda81cc202a5ccbb86397023
#
_entry.id   688c1c0dfda81cc202a5ccbb86397023
#
_cell.length_a   1.000
_cell.length_b   1.000
_cell.length_c   1.000
_cell.angle_alpha   90.00
_cell.angle_beta   90.00
_cell.angle_gamma   90.00
#
_symmetry.space_group_name_H-M   'P 1'
#
loop_
_entity.id
_entity.type
_entity.pdbx_description
1 polymer ?
#
loop_
_entity_poly.entity_id
_entity_poly.type
_entity_poly.pdbx_seq_one_letter_code
_entity_poly.pdbx_strand_id
1 'polypeptide(L)'
;MTDAVEVDTIRGSLPGTWRISATNFPMWVNGSRRNPEFEYALRTEKPLALDDRVHYTDERGRRRTITGVDRWAGDHFVWRGAGVLGLLRSHWHVASLTEDVLVLHFEKSSVTPAGTDVAIRAGSEFPELRRRIAGDPGGFGLTVEQFASLSWLDHIPAL
;
A
#
# COMPACT_ATOMS: atom_id res chain seq x y z
N MET A 1 -20.39 8.19 3.00
CA MET A 1 -19.08 8.84 2.91
C MET A 1 -18.20 8.25 4.00
N THR A 2 -17.10 7.62 3.64
CA THR A 2 -16.15 7.11 4.63
C THR A 2 -15.34 8.28 5.15
N ASP A 3 -15.31 8.47 6.45
CA ASP A 3 -14.49 9.52 7.06
C ASP A 3 -13.00 9.25 6.82
N ALA A 4 -12.22 10.31 6.67
CA ALA A 4 -10.77 10.20 6.54
C ALA A 4 -10.19 9.51 7.78
N VAL A 5 -9.20 8.64 7.56
CA VAL A 5 -8.50 7.98 8.68
C VAL A 5 -7.70 9.02 9.45
N GLU A 6 -7.92 9.09 10.75
CA GLU A 6 -7.25 10.03 11.64
C GLU A 6 -5.73 9.79 11.71
N VAL A 7 -4.95 10.88 11.75
CA VAL A 7 -3.48 10.81 11.79
C VAL A 7 -2.94 10.04 12.99
N ASP A 8 -3.60 10.12 14.13
CA ASP A 8 -3.19 9.36 15.32
C ASP A 8 -3.38 7.86 15.14
N THR A 9 -4.46 7.45 14.46
CA THR A 9 -4.68 6.06 14.07
C THR A 9 -3.59 5.58 13.10
N ILE A 10 -3.26 6.40 12.11
CA ILE A 10 -2.18 6.09 11.16
C ILE A 10 -0.86 5.93 11.91
N ARG A 11 -0.52 6.86 12.77
CA ARG A 11 0.72 6.82 13.56
C ARG A 11 0.83 5.56 14.41
N GLY A 12 -0.25 5.13 15.01
CA GLY A 12 -0.27 3.98 15.91
C GLY A 12 -0.40 2.63 15.22
N SER A 13 -1.03 2.56 14.05
CA SER A 13 -1.43 1.29 13.43
C SER A 13 -0.78 1.01 12.07
N LEU A 14 -0.32 2.03 11.35
CA LEU A 14 0.30 1.83 10.04
C LEU A 14 1.69 1.21 10.09
N PRO A 15 2.59 1.56 11.03
CA PRO A 15 3.90 0.92 11.10
C PRO A 15 3.81 -0.59 11.19
N GLY A 16 4.65 -1.28 10.43
CA GLY A 16 4.65 -2.72 10.29
C GLY A 16 4.82 -3.14 8.84
N THR A 17 4.64 -4.43 8.58
CA THR A 17 4.76 -5.02 7.25
C THR A 17 3.39 -5.45 6.74
N TRP A 18 3.10 -5.08 5.49
CA TRP A 18 1.83 -5.29 4.83
C TRP A 18 2.04 -6.00 3.49
N ARG A 19 1.39 -7.14 3.31
CA ARG A 19 1.41 -7.88 2.04
C ARG A 19 0.31 -7.36 1.13
N ILE A 20 0.65 -6.96 -0.09
CA ILE A 20 -0.35 -6.54 -1.07
C ILE A 20 -1.14 -7.76 -1.54
N SER A 21 -2.46 -7.73 -1.34
CA SER A 21 -3.37 -8.83 -1.70
C SER A 21 -4.19 -8.53 -2.93
N ALA A 22 -4.46 -7.27 -3.21
CA ALA A 22 -5.15 -6.84 -4.43
C ALA A 22 -4.60 -5.49 -4.87
N THR A 23 -4.61 -5.27 -6.18
CA THR A 23 -4.03 -4.06 -6.77
C THR A 23 -4.58 -3.83 -8.17
N ASN A 24 -4.55 -2.58 -8.61
CA ASN A 24 -4.76 -2.26 -10.02
C ASN A 24 -3.50 -1.67 -10.68
N PHE A 25 -2.35 -1.72 -10.00
CA PHE A 25 -1.08 -1.32 -10.61
C PHE A 25 -0.53 -2.40 -11.54
N PRO A 26 -0.28 -2.07 -12.82
CA PRO A 26 0.25 -3.04 -13.79
C PRO A 26 1.55 -3.71 -13.34
N MET A 27 2.42 -3.00 -12.63
CA MET A 27 3.72 -3.52 -12.21
C MET A 27 3.62 -4.73 -11.26
N TRP A 28 2.52 -4.85 -10.52
CA TRP A 28 2.30 -5.99 -9.62
C TRP A 28 1.51 -7.12 -10.30
N VAL A 29 0.81 -6.82 -11.40
CA VAL A 29 -0.09 -7.76 -12.07
C VAL A 29 0.58 -8.48 -13.23
N ASN A 30 1.58 -7.85 -13.88
CA ASN A 30 2.19 -8.37 -15.11
C ASN A 30 3.21 -9.50 -14.90
N GLY A 31 3.47 -9.92 -13.65
CA GLY A 31 4.38 -11.02 -13.31
C GLY A 31 5.85 -10.64 -13.19
N SER A 32 6.23 -9.42 -13.55
CA SER A 32 7.63 -8.95 -13.45
C SER A 32 8.08 -8.71 -12.02
N ARG A 33 7.14 -8.38 -11.14
CA ARG A 33 7.37 -8.12 -9.72
C ARG A 33 6.32 -8.86 -8.91
N ARG A 34 6.77 -9.84 -8.13
CA ARG A 34 5.88 -10.74 -7.38
C ARG A 34 6.02 -10.54 -5.89
N ASN A 35 5.02 -10.98 -5.14
CA ASN A 35 4.97 -10.94 -3.67
C ASN A 35 5.33 -9.55 -3.11
N PRO A 36 4.63 -8.48 -3.55
CA PRO A 36 4.92 -7.14 -3.06
C PRO A 36 4.51 -6.99 -1.59
N GLU A 37 5.39 -6.38 -0.81
CA GLU A 37 5.16 -6.04 0.58
C GLU A 37 5.57 -4.60 0.85
N PHE A 38 4.79 -3.90 1.64
CA PHE A 38 5.13 -2.59 2.18
C PHE A 38 5.59 -2.74 3.63
N GLU A 39 6.73 -2.16 3.94
CA GLU A 39 7.23 -2.07 5.31
C GLU A 39 7.35 -0.60 5.70
N TYR A 40 6.58 -0.20 6.72
CA TYR A 40 6.59 1.14 7.26
C TYR A 40 7.17 1.13 8.67
N ALA A 41 8.12 2.01 8.92
CA ALA A 41 8.70 2.23 10.24
C ALA A 41 8.59 3.70 10.60
N LEU A 42 8.22 3.99 11.84
CA LEU A 42 8.10 5.36 12.32
C LEU A 42 9.48 6.03 12.33
N ARG A 43 9.62 7.12 11.56
CA ARG A 43 10.84 7.92 11.49
C ARG A 43 10.79 9.10 12.46
N THR A 44 9.71 9.85 12.40
CA THR A 44 9.40 10.92 13.35
C THR A 44 7.91 10.91 13.67
N GLU A 45 7.55 11.28 14.89
CA GLU A 45 6.16 11.32 15.33
C GLU A 45 5.46 12.63 14.98
N LYS A 46 6.16 13.74 15.16
CA LYS A 46 5.64 15.10 14.92
C LYS A 46 6.76 15.98 14.36
N PRO A 47 6.70 16.34 13.09
CA PRO A 47 5.72 15.91 12.07
C PRO A 47 5.86 14.42 11.76
N LEU A 48 4.74 13.79 11.43
CA LEU A 48 4.72 12.36 11.10
C LEU A 48 5.52 12.09 9.83
N ALA A 49 6.49 11.19 9.93
CA ALA A 49 7.22 10.66 8.80
C ALA A 49 7.53 9.18 9.01
N LEU A 50 7.54 8.43 7.92
CA LEU A 50 7.78 7.00 7.92
C LEU A 50 8.97 6.68 7.02
N ASP A 51 9.79 5.72 7.44
CA ASP A 51 10.66 5.00 6.53
C ASP A 51 9.81 4.01 5.75
N ASP A 52 9.96 4.01 4.44
CA ASP A 52 9.15 3.21 3.52
C ASP A 52 10.06 2.29 2.73
N ARG A 53 9.81 0.99 2.83
CA ARG A 53 10.48 -0.03 2.04
C ARG A 53 9.44 -0.87 1.32
N VAL A 54 9.58 -0.92 0.00
CA VAL A 54 8.75 -1.77 -0.85
C VAL A 54 9.58 -2.95 -1.30
N HIS A 55 9.20 -4.14 -0.85
CA HIS A 55 9.88 -5.38 -1.17
C HIS A 55 9.12 -6.14 -2.25
N TYR A 56 9.83 -6.72 -3.18
CA TYR A 56 9.24 -7.59 -4.20
C TYR A 56 10.28 -8.59 -4.72
N THR A 57 9.78 -9.64 -5.38
CA THR A 57 10.63 -10.64 -6.04
C THR A 57 10.66 -10.35 -7.53
N ASP A 58 11.87 -10.17 -8.11
CA ASP A 58 12.05 -9.90 -9.53
C ASP A 58 11.89 -11.17 -10.39
N GLU A 59 11.96 -11.00 -11.71
CA GLU A 59 11.82 -12.10 -12.67
C GLU A 59 12.87 -13.21 -12.50
N ARG A 60 14.02 -12.87 -11.90
CA ARG A 60 15.11 -13.81 -11.63
C ARG A 60 15.00 -14.48 -10.26
N GLY A 61 13.89 -14.25 -9.55
CA GLY A 61 13.67 -14.81 -8.21
C GLY A 61 14.42 -14.09 -7.09
N ARG A 62 15.00 -12.91 -7.35
CA ARG A 62 15.74 -12.16 -6.34
C ARG A 62 14.84 -11.18 -5.61
N ARG A 63 14.98 -11.11 -4.29
CA ARG A 63 14.28 -10.12 -3.48
C ARG A 63 14.89 -8.74 -3.69
N ARG A 64 14.05 -7.76 -4.03
CA ARG A 64 14.42 -6.36 -4.26
C ARG A 64 13.71 -5.46 -3.28
N THR A 65 14.32 -4.32 -3.00
CA THR A 65 13.75 -3.31 -2.11
C THR A 65 13.89 -1.92 -2.72
N ILE A 66 12.79 -1.18 -2.72
CA ILE A 66 12.75 0.24 -3.05
C ILE A 66 12.60 0.97 -1.72
N THR A 67 13.50 1.91 -1.44
CA THR A 67 13.52 2.65 -0.18
C THR A 67 13.15 4.10 -0.41
N GLY A 68 12.36 4.65 0.48
CA GLY A 68 11.98 6.06 0.48
C GLY A 68 11.51 6.52 1.86
N VAL A 69 11.02 7.74 1.90
CA VAL A 69 10.46 8.35 3.10
C VAL A 69 9.09 8.95 2.75
N ASP A 70 8.11 8.66 3.59
CA ASP A 70 6.78 9.26 3.52
C ASP A 70 6.68 10.37 4.53
N ARG A 71 6.30 11.57 4.09
CA ARG A 71 6.06 12.71 4.96
C ARG A 71 4.60 13.10 4.94
N TRP A 72 4.02 13.25 6.11
CA TRP A 72 2.63 13.66 6.26
C TRP A 72 2.43 15.11 5.83
N ALA A 73 1.45 15.34 4.98
CA ALA A 73 1.12 16.65 4.41
C ALA A 73 -0.32 17.11 4.78
N GLY A 74 -0.80 16.72 5.96
CA GLY A 74 -2.10 17.13 6.52
C GLY A 74 -3.24 16.16 6.29
N ASP A 75 -3.34 15.56 5.12
CA ASP A 75 -4.39 14.60 4.73
C ASP A 75 -3.86 13.44 3.88
N HIS A 76 -2.60 13.48 3.49
CA HIS A 76 -1.96 12.46 2.67
C HIS A 76 -0.47 12.41 2.97
N PHE A 77 0.19 11.38 2.44
CA PHE A 77 1.64 11.26 2.46
C PHE A 77 2.26 11.67 1.13
N VAL A 78 3.44 12.28 1.20
CA VAL A 78 4.30 12.52 0.06
C VAL A 78 5.50 11.59 0.19
N TRP A 79 5.61 10.61 -0.70
CA TRP A 79 6.74 9.71 -0.79
C TRP A 79 7.86 10.33 -1.62
N ARG A 80 9.08 10.18 -1.14
CA ARG A 80 10.28 10.56 -1.87
C ARG A 80 11.27 9.40 -1.81
N GLY A 81 11.78 8.99 -2.98
CA GLY A 81 12.78 7.92 -3.07
C GLY A 81 14.12 8.32 -2.47
N ALA A 82 14.87 7.33 -2.02
CA ALA A 82 16.23 7.51 -1.50
C ALA A 82 17.26 7.54 -2.63
N GLY A 83 18.38 8.22 -2.40
CA GLY A 83 19.51 8.28 -3.32
C GLY A 83 19.14 8.86 -4.69
N VAL A 84 19.45 8.13 -5.75
CA VAL A 84 19.15 8.55 -7.14
C VAL A 84 17.67 8.68 -7.41
N LEU A 85 16.80 8.05 -6.60
CA LEU A 85 15.34 8.17 -6.68
C LEU A 85 14.81 9.42 -5.98
N GLY A 86 15.66 10.25 -5.39
CA GLY A 86 15.25 11.42 -4.60
C GLY A 86 14.51 12.51 -5.37
N LEU A 87 14.54 12.48 -6.71
CA LEU A 87 13.76 13.38 -7.56
C LEU A 87 12.34 12.85 -7.82
N LEU A 88 12.07 11.58 -7.51
CA LEU A 88 10.76 10.98 -7.69
C LEU A 88 9.88 11.25 -6.47
N ARG A 89 8.65 11.68 -6.72
CA ARG A 89 7.64 11.92 -5.70
C ARG A 89 6.36 11.21 -6.05
N SER A 90 5.70 10.70 -5.03
CA SER A 90 4.37 10.09 -5.15
C SER A 90 3.50 10.56 -3.99
N HIS A 91 2.23 10.83 -4.27
CA HIS A 91 1.24 11.23 -3.27
C HIS A 91 0.27 10.09 -3.05
N TRP A 92 0.03 9.74 -1.79
CA TRP A 92 -0.90 8.68 -1.46
C TRP A 92 -1.58 8.94 -0.11
N HIS A 93 -2.73 8.34 0.06
CA HIS A 93 -3.44 8.45 1.33
C HIS A 93 -4.00 7.10 1.77
N VAL A 94 -4.25 7.00 3.07
CA VAL A 94 -4.87 5.84 3.68
C VAL A 94 -6.38 5.96 3.52
N ALA A 95 -6.97 5.08 2.72
CA ALA A 95 -8.41 5.06 2.50
C ALA A 95 -9.16 4.27 3.58
N SER A 96 -8.51 3.24 4.12
CA SER A 96 -9.04 2.43 5.22
C SER A 96 -7.89 1.76 5.96
N LEU A 97 -7.99 1.69 7.27
CA LEU A 97 -6.99 1.07 8.12
C LEU A 97 -7.67 0.40 9.31
N THR A 98 -7.48 -0.90 9.40
CA THR A 98 -7.83 -1.71 10.56
C THR A 98 -6.57 -2.39 11.09
N GLU A 99 -6.69 -3.21 12.11
CA GLU A 99 -5.56 -3.99 12.63
C GLU A 99 -4.92 -4.86 11.54
N ASP A 100 -5.72 -5.44 10.65
CA ASP A 100 -5.27 -6.44 9.68
C ASP A 100 -5.33 -6.00 8.22
N VAL A 101 -6.07 -4.93 7.90
CA VAL A 101 -6.35 -4.53 6.52
C VAL A 101 -6.01 -3.08 6.30
N LEU A 102 -5.31 -2.80 5.20
CA LEU A 102 -4.90 -1.48 4.76
C LEU A 102 -5.34 -1.26 3.31
N VAL A 103 -6.03 -0.17 3.05
CA VAL A 103 -6.38 0.25 1.69
C VAL A 103 -5.72 1.60 1.41
N LEU A 104 -4.95 1.65 0.34
CA LEU A 104 -4.18 2.83 -0.08
C LEU A 104 -4.63 3.31 -1.45
N HIS A 105 -4.76 4.64 -1.61
CA HIS A 105 -4.96 5.28 -2.91
C HIS A 105 -3.74 6.13 -3.25
N PHE A 106 -3.19 5.91 -4.45
CA PHE A 106 -2.07 6.67 -5.00
C PHE A 106 -2.58 7.59 -6.10
N GLU A 107 -2.13 8.84 -6.08
CA GLU A 107 -2.37 9.77 -7.17
C GLU A 107 -1.46 9.47 -8.35
N LYS A 108 -1.88 9.88 -9.55
CA LYS A 108 -1.04 9.83 -10.74
C LYS A 108 0.22 10.66 -10.52
N SER A 109 1.37 10.09 -10.85
CA SER A 109 2.67 10.77 -10.83
C SER A 109 3.33 10.73 -12.20
N SER A 110 4.53 11.31 -12.31
CA SER A 110 5.31 11.24 -13.55
C SER A 110 5.79 9.82 -13.90
N VAL A 111 5.78 8.92 -12.93
CA VAL A 111 6.34 7.56 -13.07
C VAL A 111 5.30 6.46 -12.91
N THR A 112 4.12 6.75 -12.35
CA THR A 112 3.07 5.75 -12.14
C THR A 112 1.69 6.33 -12.44
N PRO A 113 0.74 5.51 -12.93
CA PRO A 113 -0.67 5.90 -12.98
C PRO A 113 -1.24 6.04 -11.56
N ALA A 114 -2.43 6.63 -11.44
CA ALA A 114 -3.22 6.53 -10.23
C ALA A 114 -3.58 5.06 -9.97
N GLY A 115 -3.63 4.66 -8.71
CA GLY A 115 -3.90 3.26 -8.38
C GLY A 115 -4.34 3.05 -6.94
N THR A 116 -4.75 1.82 -6.69
CA THR A 116 -5.25 1.36 -5.40
C THR A 116 -4.59 0.04 -5.03
N ASP A 117 -4.13 -0.06 -3.79
CA ASP A 117 -3.64 -1.30 -3.21
C ASP A 117 -4.48 -1.67 -1.99
N VAL A 118 -4.78 -2.96 -1.87
CA VAL A 118 -5.36 -3.57 -0.68
C VAL A 118 -4.32 -4.52 -0.10
N ALA A 119 -3.96 -4.30 1.15
CA ALA A 119 -2.92 -5.07 1.82
C ALA A 119 -3.44 -5.70 3.11
N ILE A 120 -2.86 -6.82 3.47
CA ILE A 120 -3.10 -7.53 4.73
C ILE A 120 -1.81 -7.48 5.56
N ARG A 121 -1.95 -7.24 6.85
CA ARG A 121 -0.79 -7.26 7.76
C ARG A 121 -0.06 -8.61 7.65
N ALA A 122 1.26 -8.57 7.52
CA ALA A 122 2.07 -9.77 7.43
C ALA A 122 1.87 -10.64 8.67
N GLY A 123 1.71 -11.95 8.45
CA GLY A 123 1.39 -12.90 9.51
C GLY A 123 -0.10 -13.10 9.77
N SER A 124 -0.96 -12.22 9.24
CA SER A 124 -2.41 -12.38 9.28
C SER A 124 -2.92 -13.04 8.01
N GLU A 125 -4.00 -13.79 8.13
CA GLU A 125 -4.69 -14.38 7.00
C GLU A 125 -6.14 -13.89 6.99
N PHE A 126 -6.64 -13.55 5.80
CA PHE A 126 -7.99 -13.06 5.64
C PHE A 126 -8.62 -13.63 4.36
N PRO A 127 -8.91 -14.96 4.34
CA PRO A 127 -9.36 -15.63 3.11
C PRO A 127 -10.68 -15.09 2.55
N GLU A 128 -11.50 -14.45 3.38
CA GLU A 128 -12.78 -13.87 2.97
C GLU A 128 -12.74 -12.39 2.62
N LEU A 129 -11.54 -11.78 2.59
CA LEU A 129 -11.41 -10.33 2.41
C LEU A 129 -12.08 -9.85 1.13
N ARG A 130 -11.84 -10.55 0.01
CA ARG A 130 -12.47 -10.18 -1.28
C ARG A 130 -13.98 -10.14 -1.19
N ARG A 131 -14.58 -11.14 -0.56
CA ARG A 131 -16.03 -11.22 -0.37
C ARG A 131 -16.55 -10.09 0.53
N ARG A 132 -15.83 -9.80 1.60
CA ARG A 132 -16.21 -8.74 2.52
C ARG A 132 -16.14 -7.36 1.87
N ILE A 133 -15.11 -7.08 1.11
CA ILE A 133 -14.99 -5.82 0.37
C ILE A 133 -16.09 -5.74 -0.71
N ALA A 134 -16.36 -6.85 -1.42
CA ALA A 134 -17.44 -6.89 -2.41
C ALA A 134 -18.80 -6.55 -1.82
N GLY A 135 -19.04 -6.97 -0.58
CA GLY A 135 -20.31 -6.70 0.13
C GLY A 135 -20.45 -5.26 0.62
N ASP A 136 -19.33 -4.55 0.84
CA ASP A 136 -19.34 -3.17 1.31
C ASP A 136 -18.04 -2.44 0.89
N PRO A 137 -17.89 -2.12 -0.40
CA PRO A 137 -16.68 -1.42 -0.86
C PRO A 137 -16.47 -0.09 -0.14
N GLY A 138 -17.55 0.68 0.08
CA GLY A 138 -17.49 1.97 0.77
C GLY A 138 -16.93 1.89 2.18
N GLY A 139 -17.24 0.82 2.91
CA GLY A 139 -16.68 0.58 4.25
C GLY A 139 -15.17 0.37 4.27
N PHE A 140 -14.59 0.07 3.11
CA PHE A 140 -13.13 -0.06 2.91
C PHE A 140 -12.54 1.11 2.13
N GLY A 141 -13.26 2.22 2.01
CA GLY A 141 -12.78 3.40 1.30
C GLY A 141 -12.68 3.22 -0.21
N LEU A 142 -13.46 2.30 -0.79
CA LEU A 142 -13.44 1.98 -2.22
C LEU A 142 -14.78 2.35 -2.87
N THR A 143 -14.71 2.84 -4.11
CA THR A 143 -15.88 2.86 -4.99
C THR A 143 -16.10 1.47 -5.58
N VAL A 144 -17.28 1.23 -6.13
CA VAL A 144 -17.58 -0.01 -6.86
C VAL A 144 -16.63 -0.20 -8.04
N GLU A 145 -16.33 0.88 -8.76
CA GLU A 145 -15.40 0.89 -9.90
C GLU A 145 -13.96 0.58 -9.47
N GLN A 146 -13.51 1.14 -8.36
CA GLN A 146 -12.19 0.83 -7.80
C GLN A 146 -12.11 -0.66 -7.43
N PHE A 147 -13.11 -1.19 -6.74
CA PHE A 147 -13.16 -2.61 -6.42
C PHE A 147 -13.12 -3.47 -7.68
N ALA A 148 -13.92 -3.13 -8.69
CA ALA A 148 -13.98 -3.89 -9.94
C ALA A 148 -12.65 -3.87 -10.71
N SER A 149 -11.83 -2.82 -10.54
CA SER A 149 -10.52 -2.69 -11.18
C SER A 149 -9.43 -3.53 -10.53
N LEU A 150 -9.64 -4.05 -9.33
CA LEU A 150 -8.61 -4.78 -8.58
C LEU A 150 -8.36 -6.17 -9.17
N SER A 151 -7.09 -6.52 -9.28
CA SER A 151 -6.63 -7.88 -9.49
C SER A 151 -6.18 -8.46 -8.15
N TRP A 152 -6.66 -9.65 -7.82
CA TRP A 152 -6.31 -10.36 -6.59
C TRP A 152 -5.07 -11.20 -6.82
N LEU A 153 -4.02 -10.93 -6.03
CA LEU A 153 -2.73 -11.57 -6.19
C LEU A 153 -2.70 -12.90 -5.42
N ASP A 154 -2.22 -13.94 -6.09
CA ASP A 154 -1.92 -15.19 -5.40
C ASP A 154 -0.63 -15.04 -4.61
N HIS A 155 -0.67 -15.43 -3.33
CA HIS A 155 0.54 -15.53 -2.54
C HIS A 155 1.29 -16.81 -2.95
N ILE A 156 2.44 -16.65 -3.58
CA ILE A 156 3.34 -17.77 -3.90
C ILE A 156 4.29 -17.92 -2.73
N PRO A 157 4.20 -19.02 -1.96
CA PRO A 157 5.13 -19.25 -0.87
C PRO A 157 6.56 -19.30 -1.39
N ALA A 158 7.50 -18.76 -0.61
CA ALA A 158 8.92 -18.97 -0.89
C ALA A 158 9.23 -20.46 -0.79
N LEU A 159 9.87 -21.00 -1.82
CA LEU A 159 10.37 -22.37 -1.83
C LEU A 159 11.53 -22.53 -0.84
#